data_81313ae884d782d7b2c7dc8dfdb189b2
#
_entry.id   81313ae884d782d7b2c7dc8dfdb189b2
#
_cell.length_a   1.000
_cell.length_b   1.000
_cell.length_c   1.000
_cell.angle_alpha   90.00
_cell.angle_beta   90.00
_cell.angle_gamma   90.00
#
_symmetry.space_group_name_H-M   'P 1'
#
loop_
_entity.id
_entity.type
_entity.pdbx_description
1 polymer ?
#
loop_
_entity_poly.entity_id
_entity_poly.type
_entity_poly.pdbx_seq_one_letter_code
_entity_poly.pdbx_strand_id
1 'polypeptide(L)'
;MNFGRPARTVVTVEDKETHNPLLGATVSLVSRADTLRGTTVKEDFYRIMAVYRCDRIFRDSVDLEVTYVGYKPFKKRYGNTEFRGRIEVKMEVDEQSIAQVVVVGQQVAMVFRGDTTVYNAGSFKTMADDRFAELLKQLPGVEIKDNKIYAEGQEVKRVLIDGKNLFGSKTSYALTDLEASDVRSVRVYEDFSPEAKRLGDNTAEKEKVMNVETKSKRGYILGGNLEGTLGASLERDYSGRHEIRHSEAGSFYRNTERGNWRLEASNSKDNIRQGEGVSFDSKTTPTKQTDAQADYTLRRGDSINVSNAVRFGRSRQSSTGSSQTEYFLTEAYALRSEESRNESLSKSLSAEISNYVNIQRKKKVFGAMTTFSIDDGSTLGHSRTQQRIDDEKTRTNLNSNSDRRNIRLNVSIFFHSKISERSTLSFNVSGKYAPGDRDGWRVDTTASTPGLQVKLRNDGDSRNYSFGANLGYRYKLGKKGSVNASYNFSRDYARSKQLAVDFLSDPQGVVDTVNSYHYTTDTYTHSLQTSLQYR
;
A
#
# COMPACT_ATOMS: atom_id res chain seq x y z
N MET A 1 46.29 -2.88 -0.63
CA MET A 1 45.83 -2.59 0.76
C MET A 1 44.51 -3.33 0.95
N ASN A 2 44.54 -4.41 1.74
CA ASN A 2 43.35 -5.20 2.06
C ASN A 2 42.54 -4.42 3.12
N PHE A 3 41.42 -3.83 2.72
CA PHE A 3 40.43 -3.31 3.67
C PHE A 3 39.71 -4.51 4.31
N GLY A 4 40.27 -4.98 5.44
CA GLY A 4 39.62 -6.01 6.25
C GLY A 4 38.22 -5.53 6.67
N ARG A 5 37.19 -6.36 6.47
CA ARG A 5 35.84 -6.14 7.02
C ARG A 5 35.98 -5.90 8.54
N PRO A 6 35.26 -4.94 9.13
CA PRO A 6 35.31 -4.72 10.58
C PRO A 6 34.95 -6.03 11.28
N ALA A 7 35.76 -6.37 12.29
CA ALA A 7 35.55 -7.60 13.04
C ALA A 7 34.24 -7.53 13.81
N ARG A 8 33.26 -8.34 13.40
CA ARG A 8 31.93 -8.43 14.02
C ARG A 8 32.04 -9.25 15.29
N THR A 9 31.61 -8.70 16.44
CA THR A 9 31.51 -9.44 17.69
C THR A 9 30.10 -9.95 17.88
N VAL A 10 29.98 -11.22 18.25
CA VAL A 10 28.71 -11.91 18.50
C VAL A 10 28.72 -12.39 19.94
N VAL A 11 27.81 -11.88 20.76
CA VAL A 11 27.61 -12.31 22.15
C VAL A 11 26.46 -13.30 22.17
N THR A 12 26.72 -14.52 22.64
CA THR A 12 25.69 -15.54 22.86
C THR A 12 25.43 -15.69 24.35
N VAL A 13 24.16 -15.80 24.74
CA VAL A 13 23.75 -15.88 26.15
C VAL A 13 22.95 -17.13 26.38
N GLU A 14 23.38 -17.97 27.31
CA GLU A 14 22.74 -19.21 27.68
C GLU A 14 22.71 -19.40 29.21
N ASP A 15 21.81 -20.22 29.67
CA ASP A 15 21.79 -20.73 31.04
C ASP A 15 22.99 -21.66 31.28
N LYS A 16 23.67 -21.49 32.40
CA LYS A 16 24.89 -22.25 32.72
C LYS A 16 24.68 -23.73 32.88
N GLU A 17 23.54 -24.15 33.44
CA GLU A 17 23.24 -25.54 33.76
C GLU A 17 22.47 -26.25 32.65
N THR A 18 21.41 -25.61 32.17
CA THR A 18 20.50 -26.21 31.17
C THR A 18 20.94 -25.97 29.73
N HIS A 19 21.90 -25.06 29.49
CA HIS A 19 22.34 -24.61 28.17
C HIS A 19 21.21 -24.05 27.29
N ASN A 20 20.08 -23.69 27.91
CA ASN A 20 18.98 -23.05 27.18
C ASN A 20 19.33 -21.60 26.79
N PRO A 21 19.01 -21.19 25.57
CA PRO A 21 19.28 -19.83 25.12
C PRO A 21 18.39 -18.81 25.84
N LEU A 22 18.98 -17.75 26.39
CA LEU A 22 18.28 -16.70 27.11
C LEU A 22 17.92 -15.56 26.16
N LEU A 23 16.77 -15.69 25.49
CA LEU A 23 16.23 -14.71 24.56
C LEU A 23 15.70 -13.49 25.30
N GLY A 24 16.04 -12.28 24.81
CA GLY A 24 15.65 -11.03 25.45
C GLY A 24 16.57 -10.62 26.61
N ALA A 25 17.69 -11.29 26.83
CA ALA A 25 18.70 -10.84 27.78
C ALA A 25 19.25 -9.47 27.36
N THR A 26 19.33 -8.55 28.32
CA THR A 26 19.87 -7.20 28.07
C THR A 26 21.39 -7.25 28.05
N VAL A 27 22.00 -6.82 26.96
CA VAL A 27 23.45 -6.72 26.79
C VAL A 27 23.83 -5.24 26.77
N SER A 28 24.68 -4.83 27.69
CA SER A 28 25.23 -3.47 27.77
C SER A 28 26.75 -3.53 27.57
N LEU A 29 27.24 -2.71 26.66
CA LEU A 29 28.66 -2.53 26.36
C LEU A 29 29.03 -1.10 26.71
N VAL A 30 29.86 -0.92 27.74
CA VAL A 30 30.30 0.38 28.23
C VAL A 30 31.76 0.56 27.92
N SER A 31 32.13 1.62 27.19
CA SER A 31 33.51 2.07 26.98
C SER A 31 33.65 3.50 27.46
N ARG A 32 34.89 4.01 27.54
CA ARG A 32 35.13 5.41 27.96
C ARG A 32 34.42 6.46 27.11
N ALA A 33 34.16 6.15 25.86
CA ALA A 33 33.58 7.09 24.90
C ALA A 33 32.09 6.89 24.66
N ASP A 34 31.53 5.73 25.02
CA ASP A 34 30.13 5.41 24.62
C ASP A 34 29.54 4.19 25.34
N THR A 35 28.21 4.13 25.39
CA THR A 35 27.47 3.00 25.93
C THR A 35 26.50 2.47 24.86
N LEU A 36 26.66 1.20 24.48
CA LEU A 36 25.73 0.49 23.62
C LEU A 36 24.90 -0.48 24.45
N ARG A 37 23.60 -0.48 24.25
CA ARG A 37 22.68 -1.39 24.92
C ARG A 37 21.72 -2.04 23.91
N GLY A 38 21.45 -3.32 24.07
CA GLY A 38 20.50 -4.06 23.24
C GLY A 38 20.08 -5.34 23.92
N THR A 39 19.24 -6.11 23.24
CA THR A 39 18.75 -7.41 23.74
C THR A 39 19.17 -8.53 22.81
N THR A 40 19.27 -9.75 23.36
CA THR A 40 19.54 -10.94 22.56
C THR A 40 18.31 -11.31 21.73
N VAL A 41 18.54 -11.62 20.45
CA VAL A 41 17.52 -12.10 19.52
C VAL A 41 17.75 -13.57 19.18
N LYS A 42 16.70 -14.24 18.68
CA LYS A 42 16.78 -15.64 18.23
C LYS A 42 17.60 -15.72 16.93
N GLU A 43 18.54 -16.64 16.89
CA GLU A 43 19.25 -17.02 15.67
C GLU A 43 19.20 -18.55 15.50
N ASP A 44 18.68 -19.00 14.35
CA ASP A 44 18.59 -20.41 13.98
C ASP A 44 19.59 -20.72 12.86
N PHE A 45 20.67 -21.48 13.18
CA PHE A 45 21.52 -22.09 12.15
C PHE A 45 21.38 -23.63 12.18
N TYR A 46 21.79 -24.25 13.27
CA TYR A 46 21.64 -25.68 13.57
C TYR A 46 21.07 -25.91 14.99
N ARG A 47 21.05 -24.85 15.78
CA ARG A 47 20.58 -24.81 17.16
C ARG A 47 20.07 -23.42 17.47
N ILE A 48 18.95 -23.32 18.16
CA ILE A 48 18.43 -22.03 18.64
C ILE A 48 19.47 -21.40 19.59
N MET A 49 19.84 -20.16 19.31
CA MET A 49 20.77 -19.38 20.11
C MET A 49 20.20 -17.99 20.42
N ALA A 50 20.45 -17.48 21.61
CA ALA A 50 20.18 -16.11 21.99
C ALA A 50 21.41 -15.25 21.66
N VAL A 51 21.29 -14.36 20.68
CA VAL A 51 22.44 -13.66 20.08
C VAL A 51 22.25 -12.17 20.12
N TYR A 52 23.30 -11.45 20.54
CA TYR A 52 23.46 -10.02 20.35
C TYR A 52 24.66 -9.74 19.43
N ARG A 53 24.46 -8.96 18.37
CA ARG A 53 25.50 -8.63 17.38
C ARG A 53 26.00 -7.20 17.55
N CYS A 54 27.32 -7.04 17.67
CA CYS A 54 27.99 -5.75 17.75
C CYS A 54 28.94 -5.59 16.56
N ASP A 55 28.62 -4.65 15.68
CA ASP A 55 29.46 -4.34 14.50
C ASP A 55 30.45 -3.20 14.78
N ARG A 56 30.47 -2.70 16.02
CA ARG A 56 31.36 -1.60 16.44
C ARG A 56 32.71 -2.11 16.92
N ILE A 57 33.77 -1.41 16.56
CA ILE A 57 35.12 -1.67 17.02
C ILE A 57 35.42 -0.68 18.17
N PHE A 58 35.75 -1.19 19.33
CA PHE A 58 36.19 -0.39 20.46
C PHE A 58 37.71 -0.20 20.38
N ARG A 59 38.18 1.03 20.62
CA ARG A 59 39.62 1.35 20.66
C ARG A 59 40.24 1.08 22.03
N ASP A 60 39.40 1.19 23.07
CA ASP A 60 39.75 0.96 24.47
C ASP A 60 39.09 -0.34 24.99
N SER A 61 39.32 -0.64 26.28
CA SER A 61 38.61 -1.73 26.94
C SER A 61 37.11 -1.46 26.97
N VAL A 62 36.31 -2.55 26.88
CA VAL A 62 34.85 -2.53 26.97
C VAL A 62 34.39 -3.38 28.15
N ASP A 63 33.52 -2.84 28.97
CA ASP A 63 32.82 -3.57 30.02
C ASP A 63 31.55 -4.17 29.44
N LEU A 64 31.51 -5.50 29.36
CA LEU A 64 30.32 -6.28 28.98
C LEU A 64 29.52 -6.57 30.25
N GLU A 65 28.28 -6.07 30.29
CA GLU A 65 27.30 -6.42 31.30
C GLU A 65 26.11 -7.10 30.64
N VAL A 66 25.71 -8.28 31.15
CA VAL A 66 24.52 -8.99 30.69
C VAL A 66 23.61 -9.22 31.88
N THR A 67 22.33 -8.82 31.72
CA THR A 67 21.29 -9.00 32.74
C THR A 67 20.10 -9.75 32.16
N TYR A 68 19.54 -10.66 32.95
CA TYR A 68 18.33 -11.39 32.63
C TYR A 68 17.55 -11.67 33.91
N VAL A 69 16.21 -11.61 33.81
CA VAL A 69 15.35 -11.79 34.99
C VAL A 69 15.53 -13.17 35.59
N GLY A 70 15.78 -13.26 36.90
CA GLY A 70 16.02 -14.52 37.61
C GLY A 70 17.46 -15.04 37.52
N TYR A 71 18.39 -14.26 36.99
CA TYR A 71 19.80 -14.62 36.86
C TYR A 71 20.71 -13.57 37.48
N LYS A 72 21.84 -14.00 38.01
CA LYS A 72 22.88 -13.10 38.48
C LYS A 72 23.47 -12.28 37.34
N PRO A 73 23.65 -10.95 37.49
CA PRO A 73 24.26 -10.13 36.46
C PRO A 73 25.67 -10.62 36.10
N PHE A 74 25.90 -10.86 34.82
CA PHE A 74 27.25 -11.15 34.31
C PHE A 74 27.97 -9.84 34.00
N LYS A 75 29.19 -9.65 34.54
CA LYS A 75 30.02 -8.47 34.27
C LYS A 75 31.43 -8.91 33.98
N LYS A 76 32.01 -8.49 32.86
CA LYS A 76 33.38 -8.76 32.51
C LYS A 76 33.95 -7.66 31.63
N ARG A 77 35.19 -7.24 31.98
CA ARG A 77 35.96 -6.31 31.16
C ARG A 77 36.81 -7.07 30.15
N TYR A 78 36.75 -6.61 28.88
CA TYR A 78 37.52 -7.13 27.78
C TYR A 78 38.44 -6.05 27.22
N GLY A 79 39.69 -6.42 26.87
CA GLY A 79 40.58 -5.58 26.08
C GLY A 79 40.08 -5.42 24.65
N ASN A 80 40.55 -4.40 23.94
CA ASN A 80 40.12 -4.11 22.56
C ASN A 80 40.40 -5.26 21.57
N THR A 81 41.39 -6.10 21.81
CA THR A 81 41.72 -7.28 21.00
C THR A 81 40.97 -8.51 21.43
N GLU A 82 40.50 -8.58 22.65
CA GLU A 82 39.77 -9.70 23.22
C GLU A 82 38.27 -9.63 22.92
N PHE A 83 37.74 -8.42 22.73
CA PHE A 83 36.32 -8.23 22.38
C PHE A 83 36.08 -8.40 20.86
N ARG A 84 36.41 -9.59 20.33
CA ARG A 84 36.27 -9.94 18.91
C ARG A 84 35.77 -11.37 18.74
N GLY A 85 35.06 -11.61 17.62
CA GLY A 85 34.55 -12.94 17.29
C GLY A 85 33.34 -13.33 18.13
N ARG A 86 33.30 -14.55 18.65
CA ARG A 86 32.20 -15.08 19.45
C ARG A 86 32.54 -15.05 20.92
N ILE A 87 31.69 -14.42 21.73
CA ILE A 87 31.77 -14.37 23.17
C ILE A 87 30.59 -15.13 23.74
N GLU A 88 30.84 -16.18 24.50
CA GLU A 88 29.83 -16.98 25.18
C GLU A 88 29.66 -16.50 26.61
N VAL A 89 28.41 -16.15 26.96
CA VAL A 89 28.02 -15.75 28.31
C VAL A 89 27.10 -16.82 28.88
N LYS A 90 27.54 -17.44 29.98
CA LYS A 90 26.77 -18.43 30.74
C LYS A 90 26.30 -17.77 32.02
N MET A 91 24.97 -17.65 32.16
CA MET A 91 24.36 -16.99 33.30
C MET A 91 23.94 -18.00 34.36
N GLU A 92 24.15 -17.67 35.63
CA GLU A 92 23.73 -18.49 36.79
C GLU A 92 22.38 -17.97 37.30
N VAL A 93 21.49 -18.90 37.67
CA VAL A 93 20.21 -18.59 38.32
C VAL A 93 20.48 -17.91 39.67
N ASP A 94 19.77 -16.83 39.98
CA ASP A 94 19.85 -16.15 41.27
C ASP A 94 18.80 -16.71 42.25
N GLU A 95 19.21 -17.71 43.04
CA GLU A 95 18.32 -18.34 44.01
C GLU A 95 17.89 -17.43 45.17
N GLN A 96 18.62 -16.33 45.42
CA GLN A 96 18.30 -15.37 46.49
C GLN A 96 17.24 -14.34 46.07
N SER A 97 16.94 -14.22 44.81
CA SER A 97 15.97 -13.29 44.27
C SER A 97 14.49 -13.68 44.51
N ILE A 98 14.22 -14.84 45.16
CA ILE A 98 12.84 -15.34 45.39
C ILE A 98 12.21 -14.75 46.65
N ALA A 99 12.98 -14.09 47.52
CA ALA A 99 12.44 -13.45 48.72
C ALA A 99 12.18 -11.94 48.47
N GLN A 100 10.92 -11.66 48.19
CA GLN A 100 10.34 -10.29 48.18
C GLN A 100 10.80 -9.40 47.06
N VAL A 101 10.43 -9.74 45.85
CA VAL A 101 10.36 -8.80 44.74
C VAL A 101 8.95 -8.23 44.72
N VAL A 102 8.79 -6.95 45.12
CA VAL A 102 7.76 -6.10 44.52
C VAL A 102 8.12 -6.07 43.03
N VAL A 103 7.47 -6.92 42.28
CA VAL A 103 7.65 -7.03 40.82
C VAL A 103 7.11 -5.75 40.21
N VAL A 104 7.97 -4.75 40.04
CA VAL A 104 7.85 -3.90 38.87
C VAL A 104 8.33 -4.83 37.72
N GLY A 105 7.41 -5.72 37.31
CA GLY A 105 7.73 -6.76 36.35
C GLY A 105 8.15 -6.11 35.05
N GLN A 106 9.40 -6.29 34.65
CA GLN A 106 9.73 -6.24 33.23
C GLN A 106 8.98 -7.41 32.62
N GLN A 107 7.83 -7.11 32.06
CA GLN A 107 6.98 -8.09 31.41
C GLN A 107 7.78 -8.68 30.26
N VAL A 108 7.81 -10.02 30.17
CA VAL A 108 8.48 -10.71 29.05
C VAL A 108 7.96 -10.14 27.75
N ALA A 109 8.86 -9.64 26.90
CA ALA A 109 8.50 -8.91 25.69
C ALA A 109 7.69 -9.75 24.71
N MET A 110 7.99 -11.06 24.61
CA MET A 110 7.34 -11.98 23.69
C MET A 110 7.25 -13.38 24.32
N VAL A 111 6.08 -14.02 24.22
CA VAL A 111 5.81 -15.37 24.72
C VAL A 111 5.10 -16.18 23.65
N PHE A 112 5.54 -17.42 23.44
CA PHE A 112 4.84 -18.39 22.61
C PHE A 112 3.86 -19.20 23.47
N ARG A 113 2.59 -19.25 23.06
CA ARG A 113 1.54 -20.05 23.68
C ARG A 113 0.90 -20.95 22.62
N GLY A 114 1.43 -22.16 22.47
CA GLY A 114 1.02 -23.05 21.39
C GLY A 114 1.37 -22.47 20.02
N ASP A 115 0.37 -22.25 19.18
CA ASP A 115 0.46 -21.63 17.84
C ASP A 115 0.33 -20.11 17.86
N THR A 116 0.25 -19.49 19.03
CA THR A 116 0.03 -18.05 19.22
C THR A 116 1.28 -17.38 19.75
N THR A 117 1.75 -16.35 19.04
CA THR A 117 2.80 -15.43 19.50
C THR A 117 2.15 -14.25 20.22
N VAL A 118 2.53 -14.03 21.48
CA VAL A 118 2.02 -12.94 22.33
C VAL A 118 3.12 -11.94 22.59
N TYR A 119 2.93 -10.71 22.18
CA TYR A 119 3.81 -9.57 22.47
C TYR A 119 3.21 -8.71 23.57
N ASN A 120 4.02 -8.32 24.54
CA ASN A 120 3.62 -7.41 25.60
C ASN A 120 4.04 -6.00 25.24
N ALA A 121 3.07 -5.14 24.92
CA ALA A 121 3.35 -3.79 24.47
C ALA A 121 4.16 -2.95 25.48
N GLY A 122 3.97 -3.19 26.78
CA GLY A 122 4.70 -2.48 27.84
C GLY A 122 6.21 -2.76 27.89
N SER A 123 6.68 -3.79 27.18
CA SER A 123 8.11 -4.13 27.09
C SER A 123 8.84 -3.41 25.96
N PHE A 124 8.13 -2.68 25.11
CA PHE A 124 8.68 -1.93 23.98
C PHE A 124 8.58 -0.42 24.28
N LYS A 125 9.62 0.32 23.88
CA LYS A 125 9.65 1.76 24.12
C LYS A 125 8.83 2.48 23.06
N THR A 126 7.71 3.04 23.47
CA THR A 126 6.89 3.92 22.63
C THR A 126 6.73 5.26 23.35
N MET A 127 6.62 6.35 22.56
CA MET A 127 6.23 7.66 23.06
C MET A 127 4.71 7.72 23.27
N ALA A 128 4.24 8.71 24.00
CA ALA A 128 2.82 8.82 24.35
C ALA A 128 1.93 9.07 23.12
N ASP A 129 2.48 9.68 22.09
CA ASP A 129 1.83 10.04 20.82
C ASP A 129 2.12 9.06 19.67
N ASP A 130 2.93 8.01 19.93
CA ASP A 130 3.23 7.00 18.93
C ASP A 130 1.96 6.26 18.48
N ARG A 131 1.86 6.04 17.18
CA ARG A 131 0.82 5.21 16.60
C ARG A 131 1.18 3.72 16.71
N PHE A 132 0.19 2.86 16.56
CA PHE A 132 0.37 1.41 16.59
C PHE A 132 1.43 0.93 15.58
N ALA A 133 1.57 1.62 14.44
CA ALA A 133 2.63 1.36 13.48
C ALA A 133 4.03 1.40 14.09
N GLU A 134 4.31 2.38 14.97
CA GLU A 134 5.63 2.52 15.62
C GLU A 134 5.89 1.39 16.61
N LEU A 135 4.86 0.94 17.33
CA LEU A 135 4.96 -0.24 18.18
C LEU A 135 5.24 -1.50 17.33
N LEU A 136 4.51 -1.69 16.22
CA LEU A 136 4.68 -2.88 15.37
C LEU A 136 6.09 -2.98 14.78
N LYS A 137 6.72 -1.87 14.41
CA LYS A 137 8.11 -1.84 13.91
C LYS A 137 9.13 -2.38 14.92
N GLN A 138 8.79 -2.38 16.20
CA GLN A 138 9.65 -2.88 17.27
C GLN A 138 9.39 -4.36 17.59
N LEU A 139 8.26 -4.93 17.11
CA LEU A 139 7.92 -6.32 17.40
C LEU A 139 8.75 -7.28 16.55
N PRO A 140 9.48 -8.23 17.16
CA PRO A 140 10.26 -9.22 16.40
C PRO A 140 9.38 -10.04 15.46
N GLY A 141 9.78 -10.14 14.19
CA GLY A 141 9.06 -10.91 13.17
C GLY A 141 7.80 -10.24 12.63
N VAL A 142 7.58 -8.96 12.96
CA VAL A 142 6.50 -8.13 12.40
C VAL A 142 7.11 -7.07 11.50
N GLU A 143 6.56 -6.91 10.31
CA GLU A 143 7.00 -5.93 9.31
C GLU A 143 5.80 -5.18 8.73
N ILE A 144 6.03 -3.93 8.35
CA ILE A 144 5.04 -3.12 7.63
C ILE A 144 5.63 -2.83 6.24
N LYS A 145 4.93 -3.29 5.18
CA LYS A 145 5.29 -3.05 3.78
C LYS A 145 4.04 -2.62 3.02
N ASP A 146 4.14 -1.55 2.22
CA ASP A 146 3.03 -1.04 1.40
C ASP A 146 1.72 -0.86 2.20
N ASN A 147 1.82 -0.31 3.40
CA ASN A 147 0.68 -0.12 4.32
C ASN A 147 -0.04 -1.42 4.75
N LYS A 148 0.63 -2.56 4.60
CA LYS A 148 0.17 -3.87 5.04
C LYS A 148 1.04 -4.41 6.15
N ILE A 149 0.43 -5.16 7.05
CA ILE A 149 1.11 -5.80 8.18
C ILE A 149 1.49 -7.22 7.78
N TYR A 150 2.73 -7.58 7.99
CA TYR A 150 3.24 -8.94 7.85
C TYR A 150 3.70 -9.43 9.22
N ALA A 151 3.38 -10.65 9.56
CA ALA A 151 3.84 -11.30 10.77
C ALA A 151 4.35 -12.70 10.43
N GLU A 152 5.56 -13.03 10.89
CA GLU A 152 6.22 -14.31 10.60
C GLU A 152 6.30 -14.60 9.08
N GLY A 153 6.51 -13.57 8.27
CA GLY A 153 6.61 -13.64 6.80
C GLY A 153 5.27 -13.75 6.05
N GLN A 154 4.12 -13.77 6.75
CA GLN A 154 2.79 -13.86 6.15
C GLN A 154 2.00 -12.55 6.32
N GLU A 155 1.21 -12.17 5.31
CA GLU A 155 0.33 -11.00 5.40
C GLU A 155 -0.77 -11.22 6.45
N VAL A 156 -0.90 -10.29 7.40
CA VAL A 156 -1.99 -10.27 8.38
C VAL A 156 -3.28 -9.84 7.68
N LYS A 157 -4.20 -10.78 7.51
CA LYS A 157 -5.47 -10.53 6.80
C LYS A 157 -6.52 -9.84 7.66
N ARG A 158 -6.42 -9.96 8.99
CA ARG A 158 -7.37 -9.35 9.93
C ARG A 158 -6.66 -8.80 11.15
N VAL A 159 -7.04 -7.59 11.55
CA VAL A 159 -6.66 -7.00 12.83
C VAL A 159 -7.91 -6.89 13.69
N LEU A 160 -7.87 -7.51 14.86
CA LEU A 160 -8.93 -7.48 15.86
C LEU A 160 -8.50 -6.58 17.02
N ILE A 161 -9.45 -5.86 17.60
CA ILE A 161 -9.26 -5.10 18.83
C ILE A 161 -10.15 -5.71 19.90
N ASP A 162 -9.55 -6.21 20.97
CA ASP A 162 -10.24 -6.93 22.05
C ASP A 162 -11.14 -8.07 21.52
N GLY A 163 -10.64 -8.80 20.50
CA GLY A 163 -11.36 -9.87 19.83
C GLY A 163 -12.41 -9.44 18.81
N LYS A 164 -12.60 -8.12 18.58
CA LYS A 164 -13.62 -7.56 17.70
C LYS A 164 -13.00 -6.97 16.45
N ASN A 165 -13.62 -7.21 15.29
CA ASN A 165 -13.18 -6.61 14.03
C ASN A 165 -13.72 -5.17 13.92
N LEU A 166 -12.95 -4.19 14.40
CA LEU A 166 -13.34 -2.78 14.34
C LEU A 166 -13.04 -2.14 12.97
N PHE A 167 -12.06 -2.66 12.23
CA PHE A 167 -11.58 -2.06 10.97
C PHE A 167 -12.12 -2.74 9.71
N GLY A 168 -12.86 -3.85 9.85
CA GLY A 168 -13.34 -4.63 8.70
C GLY A 168 -12.19 -5.27 7.93
N SER A 169 -12.16 -5.05 6.62
CA SER A 169 -11.08 -5.50 5.73
C SER A 169 -9.91 -4.52 5.62
N LYS A 170 -10.04 -3.31 6.18
CA LYS A 170 -9.02 -2.25 6.08
C LYS A 170 -8.06 -2.32 7.27
N THR A 171 -7.18 -3.31 7.28
CA THR A 171 -6.19 -3.53 8.36
C THR A 171 -5.21 -2.37 8.52
N SER A 172 -4.96 -1.60 7.45
CA SER A 172 -4.12 -0.40 7.49
C SER A 172 -4.63 0.69 8.43
N TYR A 173 -5.93 0.77 8.67
CA TYR A 173 -6.47 1.75 9.63
C TYR A 173 -6.05 1.45 11.07
N ALA A 174 -5.72 0.21 11.42
CA ALA A 174 -5.16 -0.08 12.72
C ALA A 174 -3.82 0.63 12.94
N LEU A 175 -3.00 0.80 11.89
CA LEU A 175 -1.69 1.43 11.97
C LEU A 175 -1.77 2.90 12.37
N THR A 176 -2.80 3.59 11.90
CA THR A 176 -2.96 5.05 12.07
C THR A 176 -3.96 5.45 13.15
N ASP A 177 -4.98 4.61 13.41
CA ASP A 177 -6.10 4.97 14.28
C ASP A 177 -5.92 4.53 15.73
N LEU A 178 -5.03 3.54 15.97
CA LEU A 178 -4.76 3.03 17.30
C LEU A 178 -3.49 3.68 17.87
N GLU A 179 -3.57 4.18 19.09
CA GLU A 179 -2.41 4.69 19.81
C GLU A 179 -1.62 3.54 20.45
N ALA A 180 -0.30 3.57 20.30
CA ALA A 180 0.58 2.59 20.93
C ALA A 180 0.43 2.57 22.45
N SER A 181 0.18 3.74 23.06
CA SER A 181 -0.04 3.93 24.48
C SER A 181 -1.24 3.16 25.04
N ASP A 182 -2.29 2.93 24.24
CA ASP A 182 -3.49 2.17 24.65
C ASP A 182 -3.35 0.65 24.47
N VAL A 183 -2.29 0.19 23.80
CA VAL A 183 -2.05 -1.24 23.58
C VAL A 183 -1.49 -1.89 24.83
N ARG A 184 -2.09 -3.01 25.25
CA ARG A 184 -1.62 -3.88 26.35
C ARG A 184 -0.78 -5.03 25.81
N SER A 185 -1.32 -5.76 24.83
CA SER A 185 -0.66 -6.90 24.21
C SER A 185 -1.11 -7.08 22.77
N VAL A 186 -0.25 -7.69 21.97
CA VAL A 186 -0.55 -8.07 20.58
C VAL A 186 -0.39 -9.59 20.47
N ARG A 187 -1.42 -10.26 19.97
CA ARG A 187 -1.42 -11.70 19.72
C ARG A 187 -1.47 -11.97 18.23
N VAL A 188 -0.57 -12.81 17.75
CA VAL A 188 -0.52 -13.24 16.35
C VAL A 188 -0.74 -14.74 16.30
N TYR A 189 -1.69 -15.19 15.49
CA TYR A 189 -2.06 -16.59 15.34
C TYR A 189 -2.70 -16.87 13.99
N GLU A 190 -2.86 -18.13 13.65
CA GLU A 190 -3.58 -18.57 12.46
C GLU A 190 -5.02 -18.96 12.80
N ASP A 191 -5.95 -18.46 11.99
CA ASP A 191 -7.38 -18.71 12.20
C ASP A 191 -8.12 -18.85 10.87
N PHE A 192 -9.20 -19.58 10.86
CA PHE A 192 -10.06 -19.65 9.69
C PHE A 192 -10.75 -18.31 9.44
N SER A 193 -10.99 -17.99 8.18
CA SER A 193 -11.80 -16.83 7.83
C SER A 193 -13.20 -16.92 8.48
N PRO A 194 -13.88 -15.80 8.79
CA PRO A 194 -15.23 -15.81 9.32
C PRO A 194 -16.21 -16.59 8.44
N GLU A 195 -15.98 -16.58 7.12
CA GLU A 195 -16.77 -17.30 6.14
C GLU A 195 -16.54 -18.81 6.25
N ALA A 196 -15.27 -19.26 6.30
CA ALA A 196 -14.94 -20.68 6.47
C ALA A 196 -15.51 -21.25 7.77
N LYS A 197 -15.40 -20.50 8.87
CA LYS A 197 -16.00 -20.90 10.17
C LYS A 197 -17.51 -21.07 10.07
N ARG A 198 -18.21 -20.17 9.40
CA ARG A 198 -19.67 -20.24 9.23
C ARG A 198 -20.12 -21.37 8.31
N LEU A 199 -19.36 -21.60 7.25
CA LEU A 199 -19.61 -22.71 6.34
C LEU A 199 -19.20 -24.07 6.96
N GLY A 200 -18.49 -24.07 8.09
CA GLY A 200 -17.88 -25.25 8.71
C GLY A 200 -16.84 -25.88 7.77
N ASP A 201 -16.14 -25.04 7.00
CA ASP A 201 -15.12 -25.48 6.07
C ASP A 201 -13.76 -25.61 6.79
N ASN A 202 -13.51 -26.75 7.39
CA ASN A 202 -12.24 -27.06 8.05
C ASN A 202 -11.12 -27.40 7.06
N THR A 203 -11.40 -27.38 5.75
CA THR A 203 -10.40 -27.58 4.68
C THR A 203 -9.94 -26.26 4.08
N ALA A 204 -10.54 -25.14 4.46
CA ALA A 204 -10.10 -23.82 4.06
C ALA A 204 -8.71 -23.52 4.60
N GLU A 205 -7.96 -22.70 3.88
CA GLU A 205 -6.67 -22.20 4.33
C GLU A 205 -6.86 -21.25 5.52
N LYS A 206 -6.02 -21.38 6.53
CA LYS A 206 -6.02 -20.45 7.67
C LYS A 206 -5.36 -19.14 7.28
N GLU A 207 -5.83 -18.07 7.85
CA GLU A 207 -5.32 -16.71 7.68
C GLU A 207 -4.50 -16.28 8.90
N LYS A 208 -3.44 -15.51 8.68
CA LYS A 208 -2.74 -14.85 9.78
C LYS A 208 -3.61 -13.72 10.35
N VAL A 209 -3.86 -13.77 11.66
CA VAL A 209 -4.71 -12.83 12.41
C VAL A 209 -3.90 -12.18 13.52
N MET A 210 -4.06 -10.89 13.67
CA MET A 210 -3.49 -10.12 14.77
C MET A 210 -4.61 -9.62 15.67
N ASN A 211 -4.58 -9.97 16.95
CA ASN A 211 -5.53 -9.48 17.95
C ASN A 211 -4.80 -8.57 18.94
N VAL A 212 -5.21 -7.31 18.98
CA VAL A 212 -4.66 -6.28 19.88
C VAL A 212 -5.57 -6.18 21.10
N GLU A 213 -5.02 -6.40 22.27
CA GLU A 213 -5.72 -6.13 23.52
C GLU A 213 -5.42 -4.71 23.99
N THR A 214 -6.47 -3.93 24.26
CA THR A 214 -6.33 -2.56 24.73
C THR A 214 -6.37 -2.47 26.25
N LYS A 215 -5.74 -1.42 26.80
CA LYS A 215 -5.79 -1.11 28.24
C LYS A 215 -7.17 -0.60 28.64
N SER A 216 -7.76 0.23 27.78
CA SER A 216 -9.00 0.95 28.05
C SER A 216 -10.26 0.08 27.92
N LYS A 217 -10.22 -0.96 27.06
CA LYS A 217 -11.37 -1.83 26.72
C LYS A 217 -12.66 -1.07 26.43
N ARG A 218 -12.55 0.13 25.86
CA ARG A 218 -13.70 1.05 25.65
C ARG A 218 -14.69 0.53 24.61
N GLY A 219 -14.28 -0.41 23.77
CA GLY A 219 -15.12 -0.96 22.70
C GLY A 219 -15.31 -0.01 21.51
N TYR A 220 -14.63 1.13 21.51
CA TYR A 220 -14.56 2.06 20.39
C TYR A 220 -13.20 2.77 20.35
N ILE A 221 -12.83 3.20 19.16
CA ILE A 221 -11.69 4.08 18.92
C ILE A 221 -12.23 5.36 18.29
N LEU A 222 -11.90 6.51 18.86
CA LEU A 222 -12.24 7.84 18.36
C LEU A 222 -10.95 8.61 18.26
N GLY A 223 -10.70 9.23 17.12
CA GLY A 223 -9.48 10.01 16.95
C GLY A 223 -9.47 10.79 15.65
N GLY A 224 -8.35 11.41 15.41
CA GLY A 224 -8.02 12.12 14.18
C GLY A 224 -6.56 12.51 14.20
N ASN A 225 -6.04 12.84 13.04
CA ASN A 225 -4.73 13.44 12.91
C ASN A 225 -4.77 14.62 11.95
N LEU A 226 -3.86 15.55 12.19
CA LEU A 226 -3.57 16.66 11.29
C LEU A 226 -2.08 16.62 11.00
N GLU A 227 -1.74 16.62 9.73
CA GLU A 227 -0.36 16.61 9.25
C GLU A 227 -0.16 17.80 8.35
N GLY A 228 0.98 18.46 8.46
CA GLY A 228 1.36 19.57 7.60
C GLY A 228 2.84 19.51 7.28
N THR A 229 3.17 19.68 6.02
CA THR A 229 4.55 19.75 5.55
C THR A 229 4.71 20.99 4.68
N LEU A 230 5.75 21.77 4.94
CA LEU A 230 6.12 22.94 4.15
C LEU A 230 7.58 22.81 3.73
N GLY A 231 7.84 23.06 2.46
CA GLY A 231 9.19 23.05 1.90
C GLY A 231 9.33 24.11 0.82
N ALA A 232 10.56 24.44 0.50
CA ALA A 232 10.89 25.31 -0.62
C ALA A 232 11.93 24.62 -1.51
N SER A 233 11.78 24.71 -2.81
CA SER A 233 12.81 24.26 -3.75
C SER A 233 14.04 25.16 -3.63
N LEU A 234 15.22 24.57 -3.53
CA LEU A 234 16.50 25.30 -3.59
C LEU A 234 16.80 25.77 -5.03
N GLU A 235 16.28 25.07 -6.01
CA GLU A 235 16.38 25.45 -7.42
C GLU A 235 15.28 26.45 -7.77
N ARG A 236 15.61 27.39 -8.63
CA ARG A 236 14.66 28.37 -9.16
C ARG A 236 13.93 27.76 -10.34
N ASP A 237 12.63 28.04 -10.44
CA ASP A 237 11.85 27.72 -11.63
C ASP A 237 12.29 28.55 -12.84
N TYR A 238 11.71 28.31 -14.01
CA TYR A 238 12.00 29.09 -15.24
C TYR A 238 11.66 30.59 -15.12
N SER A 239 10.89 30.98 -14.11
CA SER A 239 10.58 32.36 -13.79
C SER A 239 11.55 32.98 -12.77
N GLY A 240 12.57 32.23 -12.33
CA GLY A 240 13.58 32.67 -11.38
C GLY A 240 13.09 32.67 -9.92
N ARG A 241 11.95 32.04 -9.61
CA ARG A 241 11.35 31.98 -8.27
C ARG A 241 11.61 30.64 -7.62
N HIS A 242 11.79 30.65 -6.30
CA HIS A 242 11.78 29.44 -5.50
C HIS A 242 10.34 28.94 -5.38
N GLU A 243 10.13 27.67 -5.65
CA GLU A 243 8.81 27.06 -5.57
C GLU A 243 8.50 26.62 -4.13
N ILE A 244 7.39 27.13 -3.58
CA ILE A 244 6.88 26.67 -2.28
C ILE A 244 6.04 25.41 -2.51
N ARG A 245 6.37 24.37 -1.79
CA ARG A 245 5.70 23.07 -1.79
C ARG A 245 5.08 22.84 -0.43
N HIS A 246 3.91 22.26 -0.40
CA HIS A 246 3.18 22.01 0.84
C HIS A 246 2.32 20.76 0.72
N SER A 247 2.04 20.14 1.83
CA SER A 247 1.04 19.09 1.95
C SER A 247 0.36 19.23 3.31
N GLU A 248 -0.95 19.31 3.29
CA GLU A 248 -1.80 19.26 4.48
C GLU A 248 -2.74 18.06 4.34
N ALA A 249 -2.88 17.30 5.41
CA ALA A 249 -3.82 16.20 5.48
C ALA A 249 -4.49 16.17 6.86
N GLY A 250 -5.76 15.83 6.87
CA GLY A 250 -6.50 15.64 8.11
C GLY A 250 -7.43 14.44 8.01
N SER A 251 -7.53 13.71 9.10
CA SER A 251 -8.52 12.65 9.22
C SER A 251 -9.23 12.75 10.56
N PHE A 252 -10.51 12.36 10.57
CA PHE A 252 -11.30 12.19 11.75
C PHE A 252 -12.12 10.92 11.65
N TYR A 253 -12.12 10.08 12.69
CA TYR A 253 -12.71 8.74 12.60
C TYR A 253 -13.28 8.27 13.92
N ARG A 254 -14.27 7.38 13.82
CA ARG A 254 -14.79 6.60 14.92
C ARG A 254 -14.98 5.16 14.49
N ASN A 255 -14.33 4.25 15.19
CA ASN A 255 -14.41 2.82 14.95
C ASN A 255 -15.11 2.13 16.13
N THR A 256 -16.17 1.38 15.87
CA THR A 256 -16.94 0.63 16.86
C THR A 256 -17.26 -0.75 16.31
N GLU A 257 -17.67 -1.67 17.18
CA GLU A 257 -18.16 -2.98 16.76
C GLU A 257 -19.37 -2.89 15.81
N ARG A 258 -20.26 -1.91 16.04
CA ARG A 258 -21.50 -1.73 15.27
C ARG A 258 -21.32 -0.93 13.99
N GLY A 259 -20.24 -0.22 13.85
CA GLY A 259 -19.97 0.56 12.65
C GLY A 259 -18.82 1.54 12.82
N ASN A 260 -18.36 2.03 11.69
CA ASN A 260 -17.25 2.95 11.59
C ASN A 260 -17.66 4.12 10.71
N TRP A 261 -17.10 5.28 10.98
CA TRP A 261 -17.08 6.35 10.00
C TRP A 261 -15.71 7.03 10.03
N ARG A 262 -15.32 7.54 8.89
CA ARG A 262 -14.06 8.23 8.69
C ARG A 262 -14.26 9.36 7.69
N LEU A 263 -13.71 10.51 8.01
CA LEU A 263 -13.60 11.66 7.13
C LEU A 263 -12.12 11.92 6.92
N GLU A 264 -11.71 12.08 5.69
CA GLU A 264 -10.34 12.41 5.33
C GLU A 264 -10.36 13.54 4.32
N ALA A 265 -9.44 14.49 4.46
CA ALA A 265 -9.21 15.53 3.47
C ALA A 265 -7.72 15.78 3.38
N SER A 266 -7.25 16.02 2.16
CA SER A 266 -5.87 16.41 1.92
C SER A 266 -5.78 17.45 0.82
N ASN A 267 -4.76 18.29 0.93
CA ASN A 267 -4.40 19.26 -0.09
C ASN A 267 -2.89 19.30 -0.19
N SER A 268 -2.37 19.17 -1.41
CA SER A 268 -0.93 19.20 -1.61
C SER A 268 -0.56 19.94 -2.89
N LYS A 269 0.61 20.52 -2.86
CA LYS A 269 1.31 21.04 -4.05
C LYS A 269 2.67 20.40 -4.08
N ASP A 270 2.75 19.16 -4.48
CA ASP A 270 3.98 18.42 -4.79
C ASP A 270 3.70 16.99 -5.26
N ASN A 271 4.78 16.27 -5.61
CA ASN A 271 4.79 14.80 -5.78
C ASN A 271 4.94 14.05 -4.45
N ILE A 272 4.42 14.60 -3.35
CA ILE A 272 4.47 13.96 -2.03
C ILE A 272 3.52 12.77 -2.03
N ARG A 273 4.07 11.55 -1.99
CA ARG A 273 3.28 10.35 -1.70
C ARG A 273 3.01 10.31 -0.20
N GLN A 274 1.75 10.29 0.18
CA GLN A 274 1.36 10.06 1.57
C GLN A 274 1.90 8.70 2.03
N GLY A 275 2.68 8.69 3.10
CA GLY A 275 3.11 7.48 3.81
C GLY A 275 4.58 7.07 3.65
N GLU A 276 5.38 7.66 2.77
CA GLU A 276 6.78 7.24 2.54
C GLU A 276 7.83 8.33 2.79
N GLY A 277 7.50 9.35 3.57
CA GLY A 277 8.42 10.48 3.79
C GLY A 277 8.42 11.48 2.63
N VAL A 278 8.78 12.70 2.93
CA VAL A 278 8.83 13.80 1.95
C VAL A 278 10.07 13.65 1.08
N SER A 279 9.91 13.22 -0.16
CA SER A 279 10.96 13.28 -1.18
C SER A 279 10.72 14.48 -2.09
N PHE A 280 11.56 15.49 -1.98
CA PHE A 280 11.56 16.62 -2.90
C PHE A 280 12.48 16.31 -4.08
N ASP A 281 11.92 15.83 -5.18
CA ASP A 281 12.66 15.72 -6.43
C ASP A 281 12.48 17.02 -7.24
N SER A 282 13.55 17.78 -7.40
CA SER A 282 13.57 19.05 -8.11
C SER A 282 13.27 18.93 -9.61
N LYS A 283 13.37 17.73 -10.17
CA LYS A 283 13.19 17.48 -11.61
C LYS A 283 11.74 17.22 -12.02
N THR A 284 10.85 16.99 -11.07
CA THR A 284 9.44 16.73 -11.36
C THR A 284 8.59 17.97 -11.15
N THR A 285 7.69 18.23 -12.11
CA THR A 285 6.76 19.34 -12.02
C THR A 285 5.72 19.08 -10.93
N PRO A 286 5.49 19.99 -9.98
CA PRO A 286 4.60 19.73 -8.86
C PRO A 286 3.15 19.61 -9.32
N THR A 287 2.47 18.62 -8.77
CA THR A 287 1.04 18.41 -8.92
C THR A 287 0.32 19.07 -7.76
N LYS A 288 -0.69 19.89 -8.05
CA LYS A 288 -1.65 20.32 -7.03
C LYS A 288 -2.76 19.30 -6.94
N GLN A 289 -2.97 18.74 -5.76
CA GLN A 289 -3.99 17.74 -5.52
C GLN A 289 -4.81 18.10 -4.29
N THR A 290 -6.11 17.94 -4.39
CA THR A 290 -7.04 18.07 -3.27
C THR A 290 -7.95 16.88 -3.29
N ASP A 291 -8.00 16.12 -2.20
CA ASP A 291 -8.83 14.94 -2.05
C ASP A 291 -9.69 15.07 -0.80
N ALA A 292 -10.89 14.57 -0.88
CA ALA A 292 -11.78 14.40 0.27
C ALA A 292 -12.47 13.04 0.18
N GLN A 293 -12.54 12.34 1.31
CA GLN A 293 -13.17 11.04 1.41
C GLN A 293 -14.04 10.96 2.66
N ALA A 294 -15.20 10.35 2.53
CA ALA A 294 -16.06 9.98 3.64
C ALA A 294 -16.41 8.50 3.53
N ASP A 295 -16.07 7.73 4.54
CA ASP A 295 -16.42 6.31 4.64
C ASP A 295 -17.39 6.10 5.80
N TYR A 296 -18.40 5.26 5.58
CA TYR A 296 -19.32 4.82 6.60
C TYR A 296 -19.57 3.33 6.50
N THR A 297 -19.44 2.62 7.59
CA THR A 297 -19.75 1.18 7.67
C THR A 297 -20.69 0.93 8.83
N LEU A 298 -21.78 0.19 8.57
CA LEU A 298 -22.72 -0.30 9.57
C LEU A 298 -22.63 -1.82 9.66
N ARG A 299 -22.55 -2.34 10.89
CA ARG A 299 -22.54 -3.78 11.17
C ARG A 299 -23.64 -4.13 12.16
N ARG A 300 -24.36 -5.19 11.88
CA ARG A 300 -25.33 -5.77 12.81
C ARG A 300 -24.91 -7.21 13.13
N GLY A 301 -24.10 -7.34 14.19
CA GLY A 301 -23.39 -8.57 14.50
C GLY A 301 -22.55 -9.02 13.30
N ASP A 302 -22.37 -10.34 13.17
CA ASP A 302 -21.70 -10.94 12.01
C ASP A 302 -22.62 -11.14 10.79
N SER A 303 -23.88 -10.70 10.87
CA SER A 303 -24.89 -11.06 9.90
C SER A 303 -25.08 -10.01 8.80
N ILE A 304 -24.88 -8.74 9.09
CA ILE A 304 -25.09 -7.65 8.13
C ILE A 304 -23.91 -6.71 8.20
N ASN A 305 -23.32 -6.42 7.04
CA ASN A 305 -22.30 -5.40 6.87
C ASN A 305 -22.69 -4.53 5.66
N VAL A 306 -22.84 -3.24 5.88
CA VAL A 306 -23.11 -2.24 4.85
C VAL A 306 -22.00 -1.20 4.92
N SER A 307 -21.30 -1.00 3.82
CA SER A 307 -20.23 0.00 3.72
C SER A 307 -20.52 0.94 2.56
N ASN A 308 -20.35 2.22 2.81
CA ASN A 308 -20.48 3.27 1.82
C ASN A 308 -19.23 4.13 1.85
N ALA A 309 -18.76 4.56 0.69
CA ALA A 309 -17.69 5.53 0.58
C ALA A 309 -18.04 6.56 -0.50
N VAL A 310 -17.75 7.80 -0.21
CA VAL A 310 -17.79 8.92 -1.15
C VAL A 310 -16.40 9.50 -1.23
N ARG A 311 -15.90 9.65 -2.44
CA ARG A 311 -14.58 10.22 -2.72
C ARG A 311 -14.73 11.36 -3.69
N PHE A 312 -13.97 12.40 -3.46
CA PHE A 312 -13.85 13.54 -4.33
C PHE A 312 -12.36 13.85 -4.51
N GLY A 313 -11.94 14.06 -5.76
CA GLY A 313 -10.57 14.40 -6.07
C GLY A 313 -10.50 15.51 -7.11
N ARG A 314 -9.58 16.43 -6.91
CA ARG A 314 -9.22 17.45 -7.88
C ARG A 314 -7.72 17.49 -8.03
N SER A 315 -7.24 17.40 -9.26
CA SER A 315 -5.81 17.57 -9.52
C SER A 315 -5.54 18.62 -10.59
N ARG A 316 -4.38 19.24 -10.51
CA ARG A 316 -3.82 20.11 -11.52
C ARG A 316 -2.33 19.85 -11.63
N GLN A 317 -1.91 19.39 -12.79
CA GLN A 317 -0.52 19.06 -13.08
C GLN A 317 -0.06 19.89 -14.27
N SER A 318 1.09 20.52 -14.13
CA SER A 318 1.82 21.07 -15.27
C SER A 318 3.07 20.23 -15.52
N SER A 319 3.40 19.96 -16.75
CA SER A 319 4.65 19.29 -17.12
C SER A 319 5.37 20.08 -18.21
N THR A 320 6.68 20.11 -18.10
CA THR A 320 7.57 20.67 -19.12
C THR A 320 8.61 19.61 -19.46
N GLY A 321 8.83 19.39 -20.73
CA GLY A 321 9.84 18.45 -21.22
C GLY A 321 10.61 19.08 -22.37
N SER A 322 11.89 18.81 -22.46
CA SER A 322 12.72 19.17 -23.61
C SER A 322 13.47 17.94 -24.08
N SER A 323 13.56 17.76 -25.38
CA SER A 323 14.37 16.72 -25.99
C SER A 323 15.19 17.33 -27.13
N GLN A 324 16.42 16.87 -27.24
CA GLN A 324 17.29 17.18 -28.37
C GLN A 324 17.70 15.87 -29.00
N THR A 325 17.51 15.74 -30.30
CA THR A 325 17.86 14.57 -31.08
C THR A 325 18.74 14.98 -32.23
N GLU A 326 19.87 14.34 -32.38
CA GLU A 326 20.78 14.51 -33.49
C GLU A 326 20.80 13.26 -34.35
N TYR A 327 20.58 13.42 -35.64
CA TYR A 327 20.60 12.33 -36.61
C TYR A 327 21.92 12.40 -37.38
N PHE A 328 22.77 11.40 -37.18
CA PHE A 328 24.00 11.25 -37.96
C PHE A 328 23.65 10.44 -39.21
N LEU A 329 23.55 11.12 -40.33
CA LEU A 329 23.29 10.47 -41.60
C LEU A 329 24.64 10.24 -42.32
N THR A 330 24.78 9.09 -43.02
CA THR A 330 25.99 8.67 -43.75
C THR A 330 26.50 9.76 -44.71
N GLU A 331 27.77 9.68 -45.10
CA GLU A 331 28.65 10.65 -45.82
C GLU A 331 28.05 11.54 -46.94
N ALA A 332 26.79 11.34 -47.29
CA ALA A 332 26.10 12.09 -48.35
C ALA A 332 25.00 13.05 -47.87
N TYR A 333 24.71 13.10 -46.57
CA TYR A 333 23.58 13.90 -46.06
C TYR A 333 23.93 14.69 -44.82
N ALA A 334 23.38 15.87 -44.79
CA ALA A 334 23.50 16.90 -43.77
C ALA A 334 23.15 16.42 -42.35
N LEU A 335 23.81 17.02 -41.37
CA LEU A 335 23.49 16.89 -39.96
C LEU A 335 22.05 17.42 -39.72
N ARG A 336 21.15 16.56 -39.29
CA ARG A 336 19.81 16.97 -38.87
C ARG A 336 19.77 16.99 -37.34
N SER A 337 19.45 18.14 -36.78
CA SER A 337 19.17 18.29 -35.37
C SER A 337 17.71 18.70 -35.16
N GLU A 338 17.12 18.10 -34.12
CA GLU A 338 15.75 18.42 -33.71
C GLU A 338 15.74 18.74 -32.21
N GLU A 339 15.28 19.92 -31.86
CA GLU A 339 15.03 20.37 -30.51
C GLU A 339 13.51 20.50 -30.30
N SER A 340 12.97 19.80 -29.34
CA SER A 340 11.56 19.86 -28.99
C SER A 340 11.38 20.28 -27.54
N ARG A 341 10.47 21.22 -27.32
CA ARG A 341 10.01 21.63 -26.00
C ARG A 341 8.51 21.48 -25.89
N ASN A 342 8.09 20.71 -24.91
CA ASN A 342 6.70 20.41 -24.65
C ASN A 342 6.28 20.99 -23.30
N GLU A 343 5.15 21.66 -23.27
CA GLU A 343 4.51 22.16 -22.05
C GLU A 343 3.07 21.65 -22.03
N SER A 344 2.63 21.09 -20.91
CA SER A 344 1.24 20.69 -20.77
C SER A 344 0.68 21.07 -19.40
N LEU A 345 -0.61 21.37 -19.37
CA LEU A 345 -1.39 21.63 -18.18
C LEU A 345 -2.59 20.72 -18.18
N SER A 346 -2.60 19.75 -17.29
CA SER A 346 -3.71 18.84 -17.08
C SER A 346 -4.49 19.22 -15.82
N LYS A 347 -5.79 19.21 -15.90
CA LYS A 347 -6.72 19.40 -14.79
C LYS A 347 -7.65 18.21 -14.76
N SER A 348 -7.95 17.67 -13.60
CA SER A 348 -8.96 16.63 -13.46
C SER A 348 -9.83 16.86 -12.22
N LEU A 349 -11.07 16.42 -12.33
CA LEU A 349 -12.05 16.35 -11.27
C LEU A 349 -12.62 14.95 -11.27
N SER A 350 -12.62 14.29 -10.13
CA SER A 350 -13.19 12.96 -9.96
C SER A 350 -14.17 12.93 -8.79
N ALA A 351 -15.24 12.21 -8.96
CA ALA A 351 -16.16 11.87 -7.88
C ALA A 351 -16.51 10.39 -7.96
N GLU A 352 -16.50 9.71 -6.83
CA GLU A 352 -16.84 8.30 -6.73
C GLU A 352 -17.77 8.05 -5.54
N ILE A 353 -18.79 7.26 -5.75
CA ILE A 353 -19.67 6.71 -4.72
C ILE A 353 -19.59 5.20 -4.82
N SER A 354 -19.22 4.54 -3.74
CA SER A 354 -19.19 3.09 -3.66
C SER A 354 -20.03 2.59 -2.49
N ASN A 355 -20.83 1.54 -2.75
CA ASN A 355 -21.66 0.89 -1.77
C ASN A 355 -21.36 -0.60 -1.77
N TYR A 356 -21.31 -1.19 -0.59
CA TYR A 356 -21.14 -2.62 -0.39
C TYR A 356 -22.12 -3.10 0.66
N VAL A 357 -22.88 -4.12 0.33
CA VAL A 357 -23.81 -4.79 1.23
C VAL A 357 -23.44 -6.26 1.30
N ASN A 358 -23.31 -6.79 2.50
CA ASN A 358 -23.10 -8.21 2.73
C ASN A 358 -24.04 -8.68 3.83
N ILE A 359 -24.90 -9.64 3.50
CA ILE A 359 -25.86 -10.25 4.40
C ILE A 359 -25.52 -11.72 4.54
N GLN A 360 -25.33 -12.15 5.77
CA GLN A 360 -24.94 -13.51 6.08
C GLN A 360 -25.97 -14.13 7.01
N ARG A 361 -26.51 -15.28 6.63
CA ARG A 361 -27.46 -16.05 7.44
C ARG A 361 -27.08 -17.51 7.43
N LYS A 362 -26.77 -18.07 8.62
CA LYS A 362 -26.41 -19.49 8.79
C LYS A 362 -25.42 -19.99 7.72
N LYS A 363 -25.93 -20.69 6.70
CA LYS A 363 -25.14 -21.31 5.63
C LYS A 363 -25.18 -20.51 4.31
N LYS A 364 -25.71 -19.29 4.32
CA LYS A 364 -25.90 -18.45 3.11
C LYS A 364 -25.25 -17.10 3.27
N VAL A 365 -24.59 -16.65 2.21
CA VAL A 365 -24.01 -15.32 2.09
C VAL A 365 -24.59 -14.68 0.82
N PHE A 366 -25.11 -13.49 0.95
CA PHE A 366 -25.52 -12.64 -0.15
C PHE A 366 -24.78 -11.32 -0.07
N GLY A 367 -24.27 -10.84 -1.18
CA GLY A 367 -23.65 -9.53 -1.23
C GLY A 367 -23.88 -8.81 -2.54
N ALA A 368 -23.82 -7.50 -2.45
CA ALA A 368 -23.90 -6.61 -3.59
C ALA A 368 -22.86 -5.48 -3.44
N MET A 369 -22.22 -5.13 -4.52
CA MET A 369 -21.31 -4.00 -4.62
C MET A 369 -21.72 -3.12 -5.80
N THR A 370 -21.75 -1.82 -5.57
CA THR A 370 -22.02 -0.82 -6.61
C THR A 370 -20.98 0.27 -6.50
N THR A 371 -20.37 0.63 -7.63
CA THR A 371 -19.47 1.78 -7.73
C THR A 371 -19.92 2.66 -8.88
N PHE A 372 -20.15 3.93 -8.59
CA PHE A 372 -20.40 4.96 -9.57
C PHE A 372 -19.28 5.99 -9.50
N SER A 373 -18.66 6.30 -10.64
CA SER A 373 -17.65 7.33 -10.72
C SER A 373 -17.83 8.22 -11.95
N ILE A 374 -17.46 9.48 -11.76
CA ILE A 374 -17.36 10.48 -12.83
C ILE A 374 -15.95 11.04 -12.77
N ASP A 375 -15.28 11.03 -13.92
CA ASP A 375 -13.97 11.64 -14.11
C ASP A 375 -14.08 12.67 -15.22
N ASP A 376 -13.86 13.94 -14.90
CA ASP A 376 -13.83 15.06 -15.84
C ASP A 376 -12.41 15.61 -15.90
N GLY A 377 -11.87 15.77 -17.10
CA GLY A 377 -10.48 16.20 -17.26
C GLY A 377 -10.28 17.07 -18.47
N SER A 378 -9.40 18.06 -18.34
CA SER A 378 -8.95 18.90 -19.45
C SER A 378 -7.43 18.92 -19.51
N THR A 379 -6.90 18.91 -20.72
CA THR A 379 -5.45 19.02 -20.97
C THR A 379 -5.20 20.10 -22.03
N LEU A 380 -4.40 21.07 -21.68
CA LEU A 380 -3.85 22.08 -22.58
C LEU A 380 -2.41 21.70 -22.87
N GLY A 381 -2.04 21.58 -24.14
CA GLY A 381 -0.70 21.27 -24.58
C GLY A 381 -0.14 22.36 -25.50
N HIS A 382 1.13 22.67 -25.30
CA HIS A 382 1.91 23.51 -26.19
C HIS A 382 3.22 22.77 -26.47
N SER A 383 3.51 22.53 -27.75
CA SER A 383 4.77 21.95 -28.22
C SER A 383 5.42 22.85 -29.22
N ARG A 384 6.71 23.04 -29.05
CA ARG A 384 7.54 23.78 -29.98
C ARG A 384 8.67 22.88 -30.43
N THR A 385 8.72 22.60 -31.73
CA THR A 385 9.79 21.81 -32.35
C THR A 385 10.57 22.70 -33.30
N GLN A 386 11.87 22.70 -33.17
CA GLN A 386 12.80 23.33 -34.07
C GLN A 386 13.66 22.26 -34.72
N GLN A 387 13.55 22.14 -36.03
CA GLN A 387 14.41 21.26 -36.84
C GLN A 387 15.43 22.12 -37.56
N ARG A 388 16.65 21.63 -37.62
CA ARG A 388 17.70 22.20 -38.43
C ARG A 388 18.21 21.11 -39.37
N ILE A 389 18.17 21.40 -40.66
CA ILE A 389 18.75 20.57 -41.73
C ILE A 389 19.72 21.50 -42.48
N ASP A 390 21.01 21.25 -42.36
CA ASP A 390 22.06 22.16 -42.81
C ASP A 390 21.87 23.58 -42.23
N ASP A 391 21.69 24.58 -43.09
CA ASP A 391 21.45 25.98 -42.72
C ASP A 391 19.95 26.34 -42.63
N GLU A 392 19.07 25.45 -43.08
CA GLU A 392 17.62 25.67 -42.96
C GLU A 392 17.08 25.36 -41.58
N LYS A 393 16.38 26.32 -41.01
CA LYS A 393 15.68 26.17 -39.71
C LYS A 393 14.18 26.20 -39.91
N THR A 394 13.54 25.09 -39.59
CA THR A 394 12.08 24.98 -39.55
C THR A 394 11.59 25.01 -38.10
N ARG A 395 10.59 25.82 -37.82
CA ARG A 395 9.97 25.88 -36.48
C ARG A 395 8.49 25.54 -36.60
N THR A 396 8.07 24.55 -35.80
CA THR A 396 6.68 24.15 -35.69
C THR A 396 6.18 24.42 -34.27
N ASN A 397 5.05 25.09 -34.14
CA ASN A 397 4.36 25.26 -32.87
C ASN A 397 3.03 24.49 -32.96
N LEU A 398 2.79 23.67 -31.95
CA LEU A 398 1.58 22.88 -31.80
C LEU A 398 0.86 23.30 -30.52
N ASN A 399 -0.38 23.73 -30.66
CA ASN A 399 -1.27 23.99 -29.53
C ASN A 399 -2.41 22.99 -29.57
N SER A 400 -2.73 22.38 -28.44
CA SER A 400 -3.81 21.42 -28.34
C SER A 400 -4.63 21.63 -27.07
N ASN A 401 -5.90 21.32 -27.14
CA ASN A 401 -6.80 21.16 -26.01
C ASN A 401 -7.51 19.84 -26.14
N SER A 402 -7.72 19.15 -25.03
CA SER A 402 -8.52 17.94 -24.99
C SER A 402 -9.30 17.93 -23.68
N ASP A 403 -10.61 17.88 -23.81
CA ASP A 403 -11.54 17.71 -22.70
C ASP A 403 -12.07 16.27 -22.74
N ARG A 404 -12.18 15.64 -21.57
CA ARG A 404 -12.58 14.25 -21.43
C ARG A 404 -13.52 14.09 -20.26
N ARG A 405 -14.65 13.44 -20.50
CA ARG A 405 -15.55 12.99 -19.44
C ARG A 405 -15.75 11.50 -19.52
N ASN A 406 -15.53 10.82 -18.41
CA ASN A 406 -15.81 9.38 -18.27
C ASN A 406 -16.77 9.17 -17.12
N ILE A 407 -17.79 8.38 -17.37
CA ILE A 407 -18.73 7.92 -16.36
C ILE A 407 -18.55 6.40 -16.26
N ARG A 408 -18.54 5.85 -15.05
CA ARG A 408 -18.48 4.39 -14.83
C ARG A 408 -19.50 3.98 -13.80
N LEU A 409 -20.26 2.96 -14.14
CA LEU A 409 -21.13 2.25 -13.23
C LEU A 409 -20.71 0.78 -13.21
N ASN A 410 -20.30 0.28 -12.06
CA ASN A 410 -20.03 -1.13 -11.85
C ASN A 410 -21.04 -1.66 -10.82
N VAL A 411 -21.64 -2.80 -11.11
CA VAL A 411 -22.54 -3.52 -10.21
C VAL A 411 -22.09 -4.97 -10.15
N SER A 412 -21.98 -5.51 -8.95
CA SER A 412 -21.70 -6.93 -8.74
C SER A 412 -22.60 -7.47 -7.65
N ILE A 413 -23.20 -8.62 -7.90
CA ILE A 413 -24.06 -9.32 -6.95
C ILE A 413 -23.51 -10.73 -6.82
N PHE A 414 -23.28 -11.17 -5.61
CA PHE A 414 -22.81 -12.53 -5.34
C PHE A 414 -23.68 -13.23 -4.31
N PHE A 415 -23.79 -14.52 -4.52
CA PHE A 415 -24.48 -15.42 -3.62
C PHE A 415 -23.63 -16.67 -3.38
N HIS A 416 -23.51 -17.07 -2.13
CA HIS A 416 -22.81 -18.25 -1.74
C HIS A 416 -23.65 -19.05 -0.74
N SER A 417 -23.82 -20.34 -0.95
CA SER A 417 -24.66 -21.19 -0.11
C SER A 417 -24.07 -22.56 0.10
N LYS A 418 -23.97 -22.98 1.35
CA LYS A 418 -23.72 -24.36 1.71
C LYS A 418 -25.04 -25.13 1.59
N ILE A 419 -25.20 -25.92 0.52
CA ILE A 419 -26.41 -26.70 0.24
C ILE A 419 -26.48 -27.90 1.16
N SER A 420 -25.35 -28.59 1.37
CA SER A 420 -25.21 -29.72 2.27
C SER A 420 -23.88 -29.64 3.02
N GLU A 421 -23.60 -30.60 3.92
CA GLU A 421 -22.29 -30.67 4.60
C GLU A 421 -21.13 -30.92 3.61
N ARG A 422 -21.45 -31.42 2.42
CA ARG A 422 -20.45 -31.74 1.39
C ARG A 422 -20.51 -30.83 0.16
N SER A 423 -21.55 -30.02 -0.01
CA SER A 423 -21.72 -29.25 -1.23
C SER A 423 -21.95 -27.76 -0.98
N THR A 424 -21.30 -26.95 -1.80
CA THR A 424 -21.39 -25.49 -1.79
C THR A 424 -21.67 -24.99 -3.19
N LEU A 425 -22.59 -24.04 -3.31
CA LEU A 425 -22.95 -23.34 -4.55
C LEU A 425 -22.55 -21.88 -4.43
N SER A 426 -21.92 -21.37 -5.45
CA SER A 426 -21.62 -19.93 -5.59
C SER A 426 -22.16 -19.41 -6.91
N PHE A 427 -22.68 -18.20 -6.88
CA PHE A 427 -23.16 -17.50 -8.05
C PHE A 427 -22.74 -16.04 -7.96
N ASN A 428 -22.19 -15.52 -9.03
CA ASN A 428 -21.79 -14.12 -9.14
C ASN A 428 -22.28 -13.56 -10.48
N VAL A 429 -22.86 -12.37 -10.45
CA VAL A 429 -23.24 -11.58 -11.63
C VAL A 429 -22.59 -10.22 -11.50
N SER A 430 -21.96 -9.77 -12.55
CA SER A 430 -21.38 -8.44 -12.63
C SER A 430 -21.76 -7.73 -13.90
N GLY A 431 -21.97 -6.43 -13.79
CA GLY A 431 -22.23 -5.54 -14.91
C GLY A 431 -21.37 -4.28 -14.80
N LYS A 432 -20.88 -3.82 -15.94
CA LYS A 432 -20.14 -2.56 -16.06
C LYS A 432 -20.72 -1.76 -17.22
N TYR A 433 -20.93 -0.48 -16.99
CA TYR A 433 -21.28 0.49 -18.02
C TYR A 433 -20.33 1.68 -17.93
N ALA A 434 -19.70 2.03 -19.04
CA ALA A 434 -18.68 3.06 -19.06
C ALA A 434 -18.77 3.87 -20.38
N PRO A 435 -19.67 4.86 -20.45
CA PRO A 435 -19.63 5.87 -21.50
C PRO A 435 -18.51 6.87 -21.25
N GLY A 436 -17.97 7.40 -22.32
CA GLY A 436 -16.95 8.44 -22.26
C GLY A 436 -17.01 9.34 -23.48
N ASP A 437 -16.88 10.63 -23.25
CA ASP A 437 -16.83 11.64 -24.30
C ASP A 437 -15.46 12.30 -24.27
N ARG A 438 -14.95 12.61 -25.45
CA ARG A 438 -13.72 13.38 -25.63
C ARG A 438 -13.96 14.43 -26.71
N ASP A 439 -13.69 15.67 -26.39
CA ASP A 439 -13.66 16.79 -27.32
C ASP A 439 -12.27 17.42 -27.28
N GLY A 440 -11.74 17.80 -28.44
CA GLY A 440 -10.43 18.39 -28.49
C GLY A 440 -10.17 19.11 -29.81
N TRP A 441 -9.25 20.06 -29.76
CA TRP A 441 -8.74 20.71 -30.95
C TRP A 441 -7.20 20.75 -30.91
N ARG A 442 -6.65 20.81 -32.10
CA ARG A 442 -5.22 20.91 -32.33
C ARG A 442 -4.97 21.95 -33.43
N VAL A 443 -4.05 22.86 -33.19
CA VAL A 443 -3.60 23.83 -34.15
C VAL A 443 -2.11 23.72 -34.35
N ASP A 444 -1.69 23.36 -35.55
CA ASP A 444 -0.29 23.29 -35.96
C ASP A 444 0.04 24.51 -36.79
N THR A 445 1.14 25.18 -36.46
CA THR A 445 1.66 26.35 -37.21
C THR A 445 3.12 26.10 -37.54
N THR A 446 3.48 26.09 -38.81
CA THR A 446 4.85 25.91 -39.28
C THR A 446 5.41 27.20 -39.84
N ALA A 447 6.57 27.64 -39.35
CA ALA A 447 7.16 28.93 -39.74
C ALA A 447 7.78 28.95 -41.14
N SER A 448 8.10 27.80 -41.73
CA SER A 448 8.61 27.67 -43.09
C SER A 448 7.56 27.96 -44.17
N THR A 449 6.28 27.96 -43.81
CA THR A 449 5.17 28.28 -44.71
C THR A 449 4.25 29.26 -44.00
N PRO A 450 4.53 30.61 -44.12
CA PRO A 450 3.71 31.61 -43.46
C PRO A 450 2.26 31.52 -43.92
N GLY A 451 1.34 31.41 -42.95
CA GLY A 451 -0.10 31.30 -43.20
C GLY A 451 -0.67 29.88 -43.20
N LEU A 452 0.16 28.83 -43.17
CA LEU A 452 -0.32 27.47 -43.05
C LEU A 452 -0.61 27.16 -41.57
N GLN A 453 -1.89 27.07 -41.23
CA GLN A 453 -2.37 26.62 -39.92
C GLN A 453 -3.26 25.41 -40.12
N VAL A 454 -2.86 24.26 -39.59
CA VAL A 454 -3.73 23.07 -39.55
C VAL A 454 -4.56 23.14 -38.29
N LYS A 455 -5.85 23.24 -38.40
CA LYS A 455 -6.78 23.20 -37.28
C LYS A 455 -7.63 21.95 -37.38
N LEU A 456 -7.41 21.05 -36.47
CA LEU A 456 -8.18 19.80 -36.37
C LEU A 456 -9.05 19.84 -35.12
N ARG A 457 -10.31 19.45 -35.26
CA ARG A 457 -11.22 19.18 -34.16
C ARG A 457 -11.48 17.69 -34.09
N ASN A 458 -11.31 17.13 -32.90
CA ASN A 458 -11.55 15.71 -32.64
C ASN A 458 -12.69 15.57 -31.62
N ASP A 459 -13.81 15.03 -32.07
CA ASP A 459 -14.93 14.66 -31.22
C ASP A 459 -14.99 13.14 -31.10
N GLY A 460 -14.93 12.60 -29.89
CA GLY A 460 -14.94 11.17 -29.63
C GLY A 460 -16.05 10.77 -28.67
N ASP A 461 -16.80 9.75 -29.03
CA ASP A 461 -17.80 9.07 -28.17
C ASP A 461 -17.41 7.62 -28.01
N SER A 462 -17.37 7.15 -26.77
CA SER A 462 -17.12 5.75 -26.45
C SER A 462 -18.21 5.20 -25.54
N ARG A 463 -18.67 4.00 -25.82
CA ARG A 463 -19.63 3.27 -24.99
C ARG A 463 -19.17 1.86 -24.78
N ASN A 464 -18.86 1.54 -23.54
CA ASN A 464 -18.40 0.22 -23.16
C ASN A 464 -19.35 -0.34 -22.12
N TYR A 465 -19.83 -1.55 -22.35
CA TYR A 465 -20.52 -2.31 -21.32
C TYR A 465 -20.07 -3.75 -21.32
N SER A 466 -19.97 -4.32 -20.13
CA SER A 466 -19.70 -5.72 -19.96
C SER A 466 -20.69 -6.33 -18.98
N PHE A 467 -21.02 -7.58 -19.23
CA PHE A 467 -21.81 -8.41 -18.35
C PHE A 467 -21.09 -9.72 -18.12
N GLY A 468 -21.01 -10.16 -16.87
CA GLY A 468 -20.41 -11.43 -16.50
C GLY A 468 -21.30 -12.21 -15.54
N ALA A 469 -21.33 -13.51 -15.71
CA ALA A 469 -21.97 -14.44 -14.79
C ALA A 469 -21.05 -15.62 -14.52
N ASN A 470 -20.89 -15.96 -13.23
CA ASN A 470 -20.13 -17.12 -12.79
C ASN A 470 -21.02 -18.00 -11.93
N LEU A 471 -21.04 -19.30 -12.23
CA LEU A 471 -21.71 -20.33 -11.43
C LEU A 471 -20.64 -21.35 -11.00
N GLY A 472 -20.43 -21.49 -9.70
CA GLY A 472 -19.47 -22.43 -9.12
C GLY A 472 -20.16 -23.46 -8.23
N TYR A 473 -19.76 -24.71 -8.36
CA TYR A 473 -20.17 -25.78 -7.49
C TYR A 473 -18.98 -26.55 -6.96
N ARG A 474 -18.95 -26.75 -5.64
CA ARG A 474 -17.91 -27.52 -4.95
C ARG A 474 -18.53 -28.69 -4.21
N TYR A 475 -17.95 -29.87 -4.39
CA TYR A 475 -18.34 -31.08 -3.68
C TYR A 475 -17.14 -31.69 -2.93
N LYS A 476 -17.30 -31.94 -1.63
CA LYS A 476 -16.27 -32.55 -0.77
C LYS A 476 -16.28 -34.06 -0.90
N LEU A 477 -15.15 -34.65 -1.28
CA LEU A 477 -14.90 -36.08 -1.35
C LEU A 477 -14.24 -36.53 -0.01
N GLY A 478 -15.07 -36.72 1.03
CA GLY A 478 -14.57 -37.08 2.37
C GLY A 478 -13.79 -35.94 3.06
N LYS A 479 -12.76 -36.29 3.83
CA LYS A 479 -11.97 -35.33 4.63
C LYS A 479 -10.83 -34.69 3.85
N LYS A 480 -10.33 -35.32 2.80
CA LYS A 480 -9.08 -34.93 2.11
C LYS A 480 -9.27 -34.46 0.67
N GLY A 481 -10.46 -34.62 0.07
CA GLY A 481 -10.66 -34.30 -1.34
C GLY A 481 -11.84 -33.38 -1.60
N SER A 482 -11.79 -32.64 -2.71
CA SER A 482 -12.92 -31.90 -3.24
C SER A 482 -12.85 -31.81 -4.77
N VAL A 483 -14.03 -31.84 -5.40
CA VAL A 483 -14.23 -31.53 -6.81
C VAL A 483 -14.86 -30.16 -6.91
N ASN A 484 -14.31 -29.31 -7.74
CA ASN A 484 -14.84 -28.00 -8.06
C ASN A 484 -15.18 -27.95 -9.55
N ALA A 485 -16.33 -27.40 -9.86
CA ALA A 485 -16.75 -27.10 -11.22
C ALA A 485 -17.22 -25.64 -11.26
N SER A 486 -16.75 -24.87 -12.22
CA SER A 486 -17.21 -23.50 -12.43
C SER A 486 -17.47 -23.22 -13.89
N TYR A 487 -18.56 -22.54 -14.15
CA TYR A 487 -18.93 -22.06 -15.47
C TYR A 487 -18.94 -20.53 -15.45
N ASN A 488 -18.20 -19.93 -16.39
CA ASN A 488 -18.12 -18.49 -16.55
C ASN A 488 -18.70 -18.12 -17.93
N PHE A 489 -19.51 -17.09 -17.92
CA PHE A 489 -20.01 -16.41 -19.10
C PHE A 489 -19.64 -14.94 -19.01
N SER A 490 -19.10 -14.36 -20.08
CA SER A 490 -18.98 -12.92 -20.20
C SER A 490 -19.37 -12.45 -21.61
N ARG A 491 -19.91 -11.24 -21.65
CA ARG A 491 -20.12 -10.47 -22.86
C ARG A 491 -19.52 -9.10 -22.68
N ASP A 492 -18.62 -8.74 -23.57
CA ASP A 492 -17.95 -7.45 -23.60
C ASP A 492 -18.31 -6.74 -24.90
N TYR A 493 -18.95 -5.58 -24.78
CA TYR A 493 -19.29 -4.72 -25.88
C TYR A 493 -18.53 -3.41 -25.77
N ALA A 494 -17.85 -3.03 -26.83
CA ALA A 494 -17.19 -1.75 -26.96
C ALA A 494 -17.56 -1.09 -28.29
N ARG A 495 -17.95 0.16 -28.21
CA ARG A 495 -18.14 1.03 -29.36
C ARG A 495 -17.30 2.29 -29.15
N SER A 496 -16.55 2.66 -30.16
CA SER A 496 -15.82 3.92 -30.17
C SER A 496 -16.00 4.60 -31.51
N LYS A 497 -16.31 5.89 -31.45
CA LYS A 497 -16.42 6.75 -32.61
C LYS A 497 -15.52 7.96 -32.38
N GLN A 498 -14.72 8.28 -33.35
CA GLN A 498 -13.96 9.53 -33.40
C GLN A 498 -14.25 10.22 -34.75
N LEU A 499 -14.59 11.49 -34.66
CA LEU A 499 -14.74 12.35 -35.81
C LEU A 499 -13.66 13.41 -35.76
N ALA A 500 -12.79 13.43 -36.74
CA ALA A 500 -11.79 14.48 -36.96
C ALA A 500 -12.26 15.39 -38.09
N VAL A 501 -12.22 16.68 -37.85
CA VAL A 501 -12.62 17.72 -38.84
C VAL A 501 -11.46 18.67 -39.07
N ASP A 502 -11.05 18.78 -40.32
CA ASP A 502 -10.04 19.73 -40.77
C ASP A 502 -10.71 21.04 -41.23
N PHE A 503 -10.30 22.16 -40.64
CA PHE A 503 -10.75 23.51 -40.99
C PHE A 503 -9.76 24.29 -41.83
N LEU A 504 -8.70 23.63 -42.29
CA LEU A 504 -7.71 24.27 -43.15
C LEU A 504 -8.19 24.41 -44.59
N SER A 505 -8.75 23.31 -45.10
CA SER A 505 -9.17 23.22 -46.50
C SER A 505 -10.50 23.92 -46.76
N ASP A 506 -11.34 24.06 -45.74
CA ASP A 506 -12.63 24.74 -45.80
C ASP A 506 -13.00 25.31 -44.41
N PRO A 507 -13.35 26.62 -44.30
CA PRO A 507 -13.83 27.23 -43.06
C PRO A 507 -15.06 26.55 -42.46
N GLN A 508 -15.85 25.83 -43.26
CA GLN A 508 -16.98 25.01 -42.78
C GLN A 508 -16.53 23.66 -42.23
N GLY A 509 -15.29 23.25 -42.44
CA GLY A 509 -14.69 22.03 -41.96
C GLY A 509 -14.92 20.82 -42.88
N VAL A 510 -13.86 20.12 -43.22
CA VAL A 510 -13.88 18.87 -43.99
C VAL A 510 -13.55 17.70 -43.05
N VAL A 511 -14.31 16.60 -43.17
CA VAL A 511 -14.04 15.41 -42.40
C VAL A 511 -12.70 14.80 -42.81
N ASP A 512 -11.79 14.69 -41.84
CA ASP A 512 -10.53 13.98 -42.00
C ASP A 512 -10.80 12.47 -41.89
N THR A 513 -10.88 11.82 -43.06
CA THR A 513 -11.18 10.38 -43.14
C THR A 513 -10.07 9.50 -42.62
N VAL A 514 -8.83 9.99 -42.54
CA VAL A 514 -7.69 9.25 -42.02
C VAL A 514 -7.74 9.17 -40.49
N ASN A 515 -8.12 10.26 -39.83
CA ASN A 515 -8.20 10.36 -38.38
C ASN A 515 -9.61 10.12 -37.82
N SER A 516 -10.59 9.87 -38.69
CA SER A 516 -11.95 9.51 -38.27
C SER A 516 -12.16 8.00 -38.31
N TYR A 517 -12.77 7.47 -37.26
CA TYR A 517 -13.08 6.04 -37.21
C TYR A 517 -14.37 5.75 -36.42
N HIS A 518 -14.96 4.62 -36.77
CA HIS A 518 -16.04 4.01 -36.01
C HIS A 518 -15.82 2.52 -35.96
N TYR A 519 -15.65 1.98 -34.75
CA TYR A 519 -15.57 0.53 -34.58
C TYR A 519 -16.50 0.06 -33.46
N THR A 520 -16.94 -1.18 -33.61
CA THR A 520 -17.76 -1.88 -32.63
C THR A 520 -17.19 -3.28 -32.44
N THR A 521 -17.02 -3.67 -31.20
CA THR A 521 -16.61 -5.02 -30.84
C THR A 521 -17.66 -5.62 -29.90
N ASP A 522 -18.06 -6.85 -30.17
CA ASP A 522 -18.97 -7.60 -29.31
C ASP A 522 -18.39 -9.01 -29.14
N THR A 523 -17.93 -9.30 -27.94
CA THR A 523 -17.21 -10.52 -27.62
C THR A 523 -17.96 -11.33 -26.57
N TYR A 524 -18.15 -12.60 -26.86
CA TYR A 524 -18.77 -13.56 -25.94
C TYR A 524 -17.72 -14.59 -25.53
N THR A 525 -17.60 -14.83 -24.23
CA THR A 525 -16.69 -15.84 -23.71
C THR A 525 -17.44 -16.81 -22.82
N HIS A 526 -17.20 -18.10 -23.06
CA HIS A 526 -17.70 -19.20 -22.25
C HIS A 526 -16.52 -20.03 -21.78
N SER A 527 -16.43 -20.30 -20.48
CA SER A 527 -15.42 -21.22 -19.96
C SER A 527 -16.00 -22.15 -18.91
N LEU A 528 -15.63 -23.42 -19.01
CA LEU A 528 -15.94 -24.45 -18.01
C LEU A 528 -14.61 -24.91 -17.41
N GLN A 529 -14.45 -24.75 -16.12
CA GLN A 529 -13.29 -25.22 -15.38
C GLN A 529 -13.72 -26.30 -14.39
N THR A 530 -12.98 -27.40 -14.39
CA THR A 530 -13.14 -28.46 -13.38
C THR A 530 -11.80 -28.74 -12.72
N SER A 531 -11.77 -28.90 -11.41
CA SER A 531 -10.56 -29.25 -10.69
C SER A 531 -10.86 -30.28 -9.59
N LEU A 532 -9.93 -31.21 -9.42
CA LEU A 532 -9.88 -32.15 -8.32
C LEU A 532 -8.76 -31.73 -7.39
N GLN A 533 -9.08 -31.47 -6.14
CA GLN A 533 -8.08 -31.21 -5.10
C GLN A 533 -8.07 -32.38 -4.13
N TYR A 534 -6.89 -32.90 -3.81
CA TYR A 534 -6.66 -33.94 -2.83
C TYR A 534 -5.50 -33.54 -1.93
N ARG A 535 -5.68 -33.63 -0.60
CA ARG A 535 -4.67 -33.32 0.44
C ARG A 535 -4.31 -34.54 1.26
#